data_e4e67270a7e4bbff329789ecc1ba467f
#
_entry.id   e4e67270a7e4bbff329789ecc1ba467f
#
_cell.length_a   1.000
_cell.length_b   1.000
_cell.length_c   1.000
_cell.angle_alpha   90.00
_cell.angle_beta   90.00
_cell.angle_gamma   90.00
#
_symmetry.space_group_name_H-M   'P 1'
#
loop_
_entity.id
_entity.type
_entity.pdbx_description
1 polymer ?
#
loop_
_entity_poly.entity_id
_entity_poly.type
_entity_poly.pdbx_seq_one_letter_code
_entity_poly.pdbx_strand_id
1 'polypeptide(L)'
;MSVRVVVDTNVLVYTQDADEPERHDRAIEVLDQLVEVDGAALTTQVLAEYYVTVTRRFGDRLNAELAAEQVRRFTGSMPVFDTSLAVVLEALRGVVRYRMSYYDAQIWAAARLNGVGVVLSEDFQDGQEVEGVRFVDPFAPGFDTEAL
;
A
#
# COMPACT_ATOMS: atom_id res chain seq x y z
N MET A 1 -16.05 -10.04 5.08
CA MET A 1 -15.88 -9.26 3.84
C MET A 1 -14.53 -9.56 3.23
N SER A 2 -14.46 -9.64 1.94
CA SER A 2 -13.21 -9.92 1.25
C SER A 2 -12.36 -8.67 1.09
N VAL A 3 -11.04 -8.83 1.10
CA VAL A 3 -10.09 -7.76 0.80
C VAL A 3 -10.27 -7.33 -0.66
N ARG A 4 -10.36 -6.03 -0.89
CA ARG A 4 -10.53 -5.42 -2.21
C ARG A 4 -9.26 -4.80 -2.74
N VAL A 5 -8.42 -4.28 -1.85
CA VAL A 5 -7.22 -3.54 -2.24
C VAL A 5 -6.03 -3.95 -1.39
N VAL A 6 -4.84 -3.85 -1.97
CA VAL A 6 -3.57 -3.81 -1.25
C VAL A 6 -3.09 -2.36 -1.26
N VAL A 7 -2.71 -1.85 -0.10
CA VAL A 7 -2.31 -0.45 0.07
C VAL A 7 -0.79 -0.33 -0.01
N ASP A 8 -0.30 0.54 -0.90
CA ASP A 8 1.13 0.78 -1.06
C ASP A 8 1.67 1.70 0.05
N THR A 9 2.97 1.68 0.22
CA THR A 9 3.70 2.39 1.27
C THR A 9 3.41 3.90 1.27
N ASN A 10 3.36 4.54 0.10
CA ASN A 10 3.15 5.99 0.02
C ASN A 10 1.85 6.43 0.71
N VAL A 11 0.80 5.65 0.57
CA VAL A 11 -0.50 5.97 1.19
C VAL A 11 -0.38 5.95 2.72
N LEU A 12 0.33 4.97 3.29
CA LEU A 12 0.56 4.91 4.73
C LEU A 12 1.44 6.06 5.22
N VAL A 13 2.48 6.40 4.46
CA VAL A 13 3.40 7.48 4.84
C VAL A 13 2.68 8.83 4.89
N TYR A 14 1.76 9.10 3.95
CA TYR A 14 0.99 10.35 3.98
C TYR A 14 0.13 10.51 5.24
N THR A 15 -0.23 9.44 5.92
CA THR A 15 -0.93 9.56 7.21
C THR A 15 -0.09 10.25 8.29
N GLN A 16 1.21 10.41 8.08
CA GLN A 16 2.15 11.07 8.99
C GLN A 16 2.69 12.39 8.46
N ASP A 17 2.39 12.75 7.22
CA ASP A 17 3.02 13.87 6.53
C ASP A 17 2.14 15.13 6.56
N ALA A 18 2.31 15.93 7.61
CA ALA A 18 1.55 17.17 7.77
C ALA A 18 1.95 18.27 6.77
N ASP A 19 3.10 18.14 6.09
CA ASP A 19 3.53 19.08 5.07
C ASP A 19 2.78 18.92 3.74
N GLU A 20 2.04 17.82 3.61
CA GLU A 20 1.18 17.54 2.46
C GLU A 20 -0.29 17.40 2.94
N PRO A 21 -0.94 18.51 3.32
CA PRO A 21 -2.21 18.44 4.03
C PRO A 21 -3.35 17.78 3.24
N GLU A 22 -3.42 17.98 1.94
CA GLU A 22 -4.47 17.37 1.11
C GLU A 22 -4.28 15.86 1.00
N ARG A 23 -3.04 15.39 0.77
CA ARG A 23 -2.73 13.96 0.72
C ARG A 23 -2.86 13.31 2.10
N HIS A 24 -2.46 14.02 3.14
CA HIS A 24 -2.61 13.57 4.52
C HIS A 24 -4.07 13.28 4.85
N ASP A 25 -4.95 14.23 4.62
CA ASP A 25 -6.38 14.09 4.91
C ASP A 25 -7.02 12.99 4.06
N ARG A 26 -6.68 12.93 2.77
CA ARG A 26 -7.20 11.90 1.87
C ARG A 26 -6.73 10.50 2.28
N ALA A 27 -5.48 10.33 2.64
CA ALA A 27 -4.95 9.03 3.06
C ALA A 27 -5.68 8.51 4.29
N ILE A 28 -5.89 9.36 5.30
CA ILE A 28 -6.62 9.00 6.50
C ILE A 28 -8.07 8.61 6.17
N GLU A 29 -8.75 9.43 5.37
CA GLU A 29 -10.13 9.17 4.97
C GLU A 29 -10.28 7.83 4.26
N VAL A 30 -9.43 7.58 3.27
CA VAL A 30 -9.49 6.34 2.47
C VAL A 30 -9.21 5.12 3.33
N LEU A 31 -8.18 5.19 4.18
CA LEU A 31 -7.83 4.06 5.06
C LEU A 31 -8.94 3.78 6.08
N ASP A 32 -9.51 4.81 6.69
CA ASP A 32 -10.59 4.64 7.65
C ASP A 32 -11.81 3.96 7.01
N GLN A 33 -12.18 4.39 5.81
CA GLN A 33 -13.29 3.79 5.07
C GLN A 33 -13.03 2.32 4.72
N LEU A 34 -11.80 2.01 4.29
CA LEU A 34 -11.43 0.63 3.93
C LEU A 34 -11.37 -0.28 5.15
N VAL A 35 -10.82 0.20 6.26
CA VAL A 35 -10.76 -0.57 7.51
C VAL A 35 -12.16 -0.88 8.01
N GLU A 36 -13.07 0.08 7.92
CA GLU A 36 -14.46 -0.09 8.36
C GLU A 36 -15.17 -1.25 7.64
N VAL A 37 -14.83 -1.50 6.39
CA VAL A 37 -15.44 -2.58 5.59
C VAL A 37 -14.53 -3.80 5.42
N ASP A 38 -13.43 -3.88 6.15
CA ASP A 38 -12.42 -4.94 6.03
C ASP A 38 -11.90 -5.10 4.60
N GLY A 39 -11.80 -3.99 3.86
CA GLY A 39 -11.50 -3.99 2.43
C GLY A 39 -10.03 -3.86 2.07
N ALA A 40 -9.16 -3.53 3.02
CA ALA A 40 -7.74 -3.29 2.75
C ALA A 40 -6.85 -4.36 3.36
N ALA A 41 -5.76 -4.66 2.69
CA ALA A 41 -4.65 -5.46 3.20
C ALA A 41 -3.33 -4.73 2.98
N LEU A 42 -2.35 -5.08 3.77
CA LEU A 42 -0.97 -4.64 3.65
C LEU A 42 -0.08 -5.82 3.27
N THR A 43 1.17 -5.55 2.97
CA THR A 43 2.19 -6.58 2.83
C THR A 43 3.31 -6.36 3.84
N THR A 44 4.07 -7.40 4.13
CA THR A 44 5.26 -7.27 4.98
C THR A 44 6.27 -6.30 4.39
N GLN A 45 6.39 -6.25 3.05
CA GLN A 45 7.22 -5.24 2.37
C GLN A 45 6.77 -3.82 2.72
N VAL A 46 5.48 -3.53 2.59
CA VAL A 46 4.92 -2.19 2.83
C VAL A 46 5.15 -1.76 4.28
N LEU A 47 4.99 -2.68 5.23
CA LEU A 47 5.25 -2.38 6.64
C LEU A 47 6.73 -2.04 6.88
N ALA A 48 7.65 -2.79 6.29
CA ALA A 48 9.08 -2.54 6.41
C ALA A 48 9.47 -1.21 5.79
N GLU A 49 8.98 -0.92 4.58
CA GLU A 49 9.26 0.36 3.90
C GLU A 49 8.66 1.55 4.66
N TYR A 50 7.46 1.40 5.20
CA TYR A 50 6.84 2.43 6.04
C TYR A 50 7.72 2.77 7.22
N TYR A 51 8.16 1.75 7.98
CA TYR A 51 9.02 1.94 9.16
C TYR A 51 10.30 2.70 8.80
N VAL A 52 11.01 2.26 7.78
CA VAL A 52 12.25 2.89 7.34
C VAL A 52 12.01 4.34 6.90
N THR A 53 10.96 4.58 6.13
CA THR A 53 10.65 5.91 5.60
C THR A 53 10.28 6.90 6.71
N VAL A 54 9.38 6.53 7.62
CA VAL A 54 8.91 7.48 8.65
C VAL A 54 9.98 7.76 9.70
N THR A 55 10.83 6.79 10.05
CA THR A 55 11.92 7.02 11.00
C THR A 55 13.01 7.91 10.39
N ARG A 56 13.23 7.82 9.09
CA ARG A 56 14.18 8.66 8.38
C ARG A 56 13.66 10.09 8.16
N ARG A 57 12.40 10.23 7.73
CA ARG A 57 11.83 11.54 7.37
C ARG A 57 11.26 12.29 8.56
N PHE A 58 10.70 11.58 9.54
CA PHE A 58 9.98 12.18 10.67
C PHE A 58 10.55 11.70 12.00
N GLY A 59 11.86 11.40 12.06
CA GLY A 59 12.50 10.78 13.22
C GLY A 59 12.49 11.62 14.49
N ASP A 60 12.32 12.95 14.38
CA ASP A 60 12.19 13.85 15.52
C ASP A 60 10.86 13.67 16.27
N ARG A 61 9.81 13.16 15.62
CA ARG A 61 8.51 12.87 16.25
C ARG A 61 8.07 11.41 16.10
N LEU A 62 8.69 10.64 15.20
CA LEU A 62 8.46 9.20 15.01
C LEU A 62 9.79 8.46 15.15
N ASN A 63 10.25 8.31 16.38
CA ASN A 63 11.44 7.51 16.67
C ASN A 63 11.15 6.01 16.46
N ALA A 64 12.18 5.19 16.62
CA ALA A 64 12.09 3.74 16.39
C ALA A 64 10.94 3.09 17.16
N GLU A 65 10.76 3.45 18.42
CA GLU A 65 9.72 2.87 19.28
C GLU A 65 8.32 3.27 18.84
N LEU A 66 8.09 4.56 18.57
CA LEU A 66 6.80 5.06 18.12
C LEU A 66 6.42 4.53 16.74
N ALA A 67 7.40 4.48 15.82
CA ALA A 67 7.17 3.91 14.49
C ALA A 67 6.84 2.43 14.55
N ALA A 68 7.53 1.66 15.40
CA ALA A 68 7.24 0.24 15.60
C ALA A 68 5.82 0.05 16.15
N GLU A 69 5.37 0.93 17.03
CA GLU A 69 4.00 0.88 17.54
C GLU A 69 2.98 1.15 16.44
N GLN A 70 3.24 2.11 15.54
CA GLN A 70 2.35 2.36 14.39
C GLN A 70 2.25 1.13 13.49
N VAL A 71 3.38 0.44 13.23
CA VAL A 71 3.36 -0.81 12.46
C VAL A 71 2.47 -1.84 13.14
N ARG A 72 2.60 -2.02 14.45
CA ARG A 72 1.75 -2.96 15.20
C ARG A 72 0.27 -2.59 15.11
N ARG A 73 -0.07 -1.31 15.14
CA ARG A 73 -1.47 -0.84 14.97
C ARG A 73 -2.01 -1.19 13.60
N PHE A 74 -1.22 -1.02 12.54
CA PHE A 74 -1.64 -1.43 11.20
C PHE A 74 -1.94 -2.92 11.14
N THR A 75 -1.11 -3.75 11.76
CA THR A 75 -1.32 -5.22 11.77
C THR A 75 -2.57 -5.62 12.55
N GLY A 76 -3.01 -4.80 13.49
CA GLY A 76 -4.26 -5.01 14.22
C GLY A 76 -5.50 -4.57 13.46
N SER A 77 -5.34 -3.72 12.44
CA SER A 77 -6.46 -3.13 11.68
C SER A 77 -6.68 -3.77 10.32
N MET A 78 -5.65 -4.34 9.73
CA MET A 78 -5.68 -4.88 8.37
C MET A 78 -4.92 -6.19 8.29
N PRO A 79 -5.38 -7.17 7.49
CA PRO A 79 -4.60 -8.37 7.22
C PRO A 79 -3.30 -8.01 6.51
N VAL A 80 -2.27 -8.83 6.73
CA VAL A 80 -0.94 -8.65 6.16
C VAL A 80 -0.58 -9.87 5.34
N PHE A 81 -0.25 -9.68 4.06
CA PHE A 81 0.24 -10.74 3.20
C PHE A 81 1.76 -10.82 3.29
N ASP A 82 2.27 -12.01 3.52
CA ASP A 82 3.72 -12.23 3.58
C ASP A 82 4.35 -12.17 2.20
N THR A 83 5.55 -11.59 2.12
CA THR A 83 6.39 -11.65 0.94
C THR A 83 7.07 -13.01 0.89
N SER A 84 6.35 -13.99 0.33
CA SER A 84 6.80 -15.38 0.21
C SER A 84 7.78 -15.54 -0.96
N LEU A 85 8.41 -16.72 -1.06
CA LEU A 85 9.21 -17.06 -2.22
C LEU A 85 8.37 -16.97 -3.51
N ALA A 86 7.13 -17.42 -3.48
CA ALA A 86 6.25 -17.33 -4.65
C ALA A 86 6.04 -15.89 -5.08
N VAL A 87 5.88 -14.95 -4.15
CA VAL A 87 5.75 -13.53 -4.45
C VAL A 87 7.04 -12.99 -5.09
N VAL A 88 8.20 -13.36 -4.57
CA VAL A 88 9.49 -12.93 -5.16
C VAL A 88 9.63 -13.42 -6.59
N LEU A 89 9.35 -14.69 -6.84
CA LEU A 89 9.47 -15.26 -8.19
C LEU A 89 8.47 -14.63 -9.16
N GLU A 90 7.25 -14.38 -8.73
CA GLU A 90 6.25 -13.69 -9.56
C GLU A 90 6.64 -12.24 -9.83
N ALA A 91 7.21 -11.55 -8.84
CA ALA A 91 7.72 -10.20 -9.02
C ALA A 91 8.82 -10.15 -10.09
N LEU A 92 9.75 -11.11 -10.05
CA LEU A 92 10.80 -11.21 -11.08
C LEU A 92 10.20 -11.41 -12.47
N ARG A 93 9.13 -12.18 -12.59
CA ARG A 93 8.40 -12.32 -13.86
C ARG A 93 7.83 -10.99 -14.32
N GLY A 94 7.25 -10.20 -13.41
CA GLY A 94 6.73 -8.87 -13.73
C GLY A 94 7.82 -7.89 -14.18
N VAL A 95 8.99 -7.94 -13.56
CA VAL A 95 10.14 -7.12 -13.96
C VAL A 95 10.56 -7.46 -15.39
N VAL A 96 10.71 -8.74 -15.70
CA VAL A 96 11.18 -9.19 -17.02
C VAL A 96 10.15 -8.92 -18.10
N ARG A 97 8.88 -9.24 -17.84
CA ARG A 97 7.83 -9.15 -18.84
C ARG A 97 7.28 -7.75 -19.05
N TYR A 98 7.11 -6.98 -17.96
CA TYR A 98 6.45 -5.68 -17.98
C TYR A 98 7.36 -4.52 -17.66
N ARG A 99 8.65 -4.77 -17.40
CA ARG A 99 9.66 -3.76 -17.09
C ARG A 99 9.31 -2.94 -15.84
N MET A 100 8.62 -3.56 -14.89
CA MET A 100 8.36 -2.95 -13.59
C MET A 100 9.67 -2.81 -12.81
N SER A 101 9.77 -1.78 -11.96
CA SER A 101 10.79 -1.80 -10.92
C SER A 101 10.53 -2.97 -9.97
N TYR A 102 11.57 -3.49 -9.30
CA TYR A 102 11.40 -4.73 -8.54
C TYR A 102 10.37 -4.59 -7.41
N TYR A 103 10.44 -3.52 -6.60
CA TYR A 103 9.51 -3.38 -5.47
C TYR A 103 8.10 -3.06 -5.91
N ASP A 104 7.91 -2.38 -7.04
CA ASP A 104 6.59 -2.23 -7.66
C ASP A 104 6.04 -3.58 -8.12
N ALA A 105 6.90 -4.39 -8.74
CA ALA A 105 6.52 -5.74 -9.15
C ALA A 105 6.17 -6.62 -7.94
N GLN A 106 6.83 -6.40 -6.80
CA GLN A 106 6.59 -7.20 -5.60
C GLN A 106 5.21 -6.93 -5.00
N ILE A 107 4.75 -5.67 -4.94
CA ILE A 107 3.40 -5.38 -4.46
C ILE A 107 2.34 -5.88 -5.44
N TRP A 108 2.58 -5.72 -6.76
CA TRP A 108 1.73 -6.28 -7.79
C TRP A 108 1.60 -7.80 -7.65
N ALA A 109 2.72 -8.50 -7.46
CA ALA A 109 2.74 -9.95 -7.31
C ALA A 109 1.99 -10.40 -6.06
N ALA A 110 2.17 -9.68 -4.94
CA ALA A 110 1.46 -10.00 -3.70
C ALA A 110 -0.06 -9.88 -3.88
N ALA A 111 -0.52 -8.81 -4.53
CA ALA A 111 -1.94 -8.63 -4.82
C ALA A 111 -2.45 -9.75 -5.74
N ARG A 112 -1.74 -10.01 -6.82
CA ARG A 112 -2.14 -11.01 -7.80
C ARG A 112 -2.25 -12.40 -7.19
N LEU A 113 -1.25 -12.84 -6.44
CA LEU A 113 -1.22 -14.19 -5.86
C LEU A 113 -2.20 -14.37 -4.71
N ASN A 114 -2.65 -13.28 -4.09
CA ASN A 114 -3.66 -13.33 -3.04
C ASN A 114 -5.07 -13.02 -3.56
N GLY A 115 -5.25 -12.95 -4.88
CA GLY A 115 -6.56 -12.75 -5.48
C GLY A 115 -7.15 -11.35 -5.28
N VAL A 116 -6.30 -10.34 -5.05
CA VAL A 116 -6.73 -8.95 -4.85
C VAL A 116 -6.53 -8.18 -6.15
N GLY A 117 -7.59 -7.56 -6.65
CA GLY A 117 -7.61 -6.96 -7.97
C GLY A 117 -7.21 -5.49 -8.03
N VAL A 118 -6.87 -4.85 -6.91
CA VAL A 118 -6.53 -3.43 -6.88
C VAL A 118 -5.33 -3.18 -5.96
N VAL A 119 -4.39 -2.36 -6.42
CA VAL A 119 -3.33 -1.78 -5.61
C VAL A 119 -3.59 -0.27 -5.53
N LEU A 120 -3.68 0.27 -4.31
CA LEU A 120 -3.76 1.72 -4.08
C LEU A 120 -2.36 2.29 -3.98
N SER A 121 -2.00 3.17 -4.93
CA SER A 121 -0.67 3.78 -4.98
C SER A 121 -0.70 5.00 -5.87
N GLU A 122 0.10 6.03 -5.53
CA GLU A 122 0.34 7.16 -6.45
C GLU A 122 1.53 6.93 -7.40
N ASP A 123 2.29 5.84 -7.20
CA ASP A 123 3.53 5.59 -7.96
C ASP A 123 3.29 4.95 -9.32
N PHE A 124 2.08 4.47 -9.58
CA PHE A 124 1.71 3.86 -10.86
C PHE A 124 0.82 4.81 -11.65
N GLN A 125 0.71 4.56 -12.96
CA GLN A 125 -0.27 5.26 -13.78
C GLN A 125 -1.68 4.86 -13.32
N ASP A 126 -2.49 5.85 -12.96
CA ASP A 126 -3.86 5.64 -12.49
C ASP A 126 -4.70 4.91 -13.56
N GLY A 127 -5.33 3.82 -13.15
CA GLY A 127 -6.15 3.00 -14.04
C GLY A 127 -5.40 1.95 -14.84
N GLN A 128 -4.06 1.93 -14.78
CA GLN A 128 -3.27 0.89 -15.43
C GLN A 128 -3.64 -0.49 -14.87
N GLU A 129 -3.74 -1.49 -15.73
CA GLU A 129 -4.05 -2.86 -15.32
C GLU A 129 -3.01 -3.81 -15.89
N VAL A 130 -2.50 -4.72 -15.03
CA VAL A 130 -1.56 -5.77 -15.42
C VAL A 130 -2.07 -7.10 -14.87
N GLU A 131 -2.43 -8.01 -15.77
CA GLU A 131 -2.88 -9.36 -15.44
C GLU A 131 -3.96 -9.39 -14.33
N GLY A 132 -4.98 -8.54 -14.48
CA GLY A 132 -6.10 -8.49 -13.53
C GLY A 132 -5.88 -7.65 -12.27
N VAL A 133 -4.71 -7.04 -12.11
CA VAL A 133 -4.44 -6.11 -11.02
C VAL A 133 -4.46 -4.69 -11.57
N ARG A 134 -5.38 -3.88 -11.08
CA ARG A 134 -5.54 -2.48 -11.44
C ARG A 134 -4.87 -1.59 -10.40
N PHE A 135 -4.15 -0.57 -10.86
CA PHE A 135 -3.52 0.42 -10.01
C PHE A 135 -4.41 1.65 -9.93
N VAL A 136 -4.72 2.09 -8.71
CA VAL A 136 -5.59 3.23 -8.48
C VAL A 136 -4.86 4.24 -7.59
N ASP A 137 -4.82 5.50 -8.04
CA ASP A 137 -4.25 6.59 -7.29
C ASP A 137 -5.34 7.23 -6.41
N PRO A 138 -5.30 7.06 -5.09
CA PRO A 138 -6.33 7.62 -4.21
C PRO A 138 -6.27 9.15 -4.11
N PHE A 139 -5.21 9.77 -4.63
CA PHE A 139 -5.02 11.23 -4.62
C PHE A 139 -5.42 11.88 -5.94
N ALA A 140 -5.77 11.07 -6.94
CA ALA A 140 -6.19 11.60 -8.24
C ALA A 140 -7.56 12.30 -8.13
N PRO A 141 -7.79 13.33 -8.97
CA PRO A 141 -9.11 13.96 -9.05
C PRO A 141 -10.19 12.92 -9.44
N GLY A 142 -11.33 12.97 -8.77
CA GLY A 142 -12.43 12.06 -9.06
C GLY A 142 -12.31 10.67 -8.43
N PHE A 143 -11.29 10.43 -7.60
CA PHE A 143 -11.20 9.17 -6.87
C PHE A 143 -12.42 8.98 -5.97
N ASP A 144 -12.98 7.76 -5.99
CA ASP A 144 -14.13 7.38 -5.17
C ASP A 144 -13.86 6.02 -4.53
N THR A 145 -13.84 5.97 -3.21
CA THR A 145 -13.61 4.74 -2.45
C THR A 145 -14.68 3.69 -2.74
N GLU A 146 -15.91 4.10 -3.03
CA GLU A 146 -17.00 3.17 -3.33
C GLU A 146 -16.80 2.44 -4.66
N ALA A 147 -15.95 2.97 -5.54
CA ALA A 147 -15.64 2.36 -6.82
C ALA A 147 -14.59 1.23 -6.73
N LEU A 148 -14.05 0.98 -5.55
CA LEU A 148 -13.02 -0.04 -5.34
C LEU A 148 -13.60 -1.45 -5.16
#